data_80a98af217f1245ca49764b2f2d1d78b
#
_entry.id   80a98af217f1245ca49764b2f2d1d78b
#
_cell.length_a   1.000
_cell.length_b   1.000
_cell.length_c   1.000
_cell.angle_alpha   90.00
_cell.angle_beta   90.00
_cell.angle_gamma   90.00
#
_symmetry.space_group_name_H-M   'P 1'
#
loop_
_entity.id
_entity.type
_entity.pdbx_description
1 polymer ?
#
loop_
_entity_poly.entity_id
_entity_poly.type
_entity_poly.pdbx_seq_one_letter_code
_entity_poly.pdbx_strand_id
1 'polypeptide(L)'
;MRFNPKARLDTSQVQTRRGGGGGGGFGFPVGGGGGGLKVGGGIGGVVVLVLIFLLTQWLGGGSGGSGMPAGPVSDDRPVSTDSQALAHCKTGADANEDPDCARVAVVNSIQSYWAEALPQQADRQYVYGDTVMFSDSVNTGCGGATSDVGPFYCPPDQQVYLDTTFFEDMLEGQLGGQGGDFAEAYVLAHEYGHHIQNLLGTMGRVRTQQGPSSDAVRLELQADCYAGMWSKYATEAEDAQGEVFIQNLTRQDIEEALDAARAVGDDRIQQRTSGRVNPDAWTHGSAEQRMRWFTTGRDKGSLRACDTFAASRL
;
A
#
# COMPACT_ATOMS: atom_id res chain seq x y z
N MET A 1 7.07 -15.47 9.63
CA MET A 1 5.66 -15.66 10.14
C MET A 1 5.19 -17.08 9.78
N ARG A 2 4.15 -17.63 10.45
CA ARG A 2 3.62 -18.98 10.14
C ARG A 2 2.09 -18.98 10.13
N PHE A 3 1.51 -19.43 9.02
CA PHE A 3 0.05 -19.56 8.89
C PHE A 3 -0.46 -20.87 9.52
N ASN A 4 -1.69 -20.82 10.01
CA ASN A 4 -2.39 -21.99 10.52
C ASN A 4 -2.79 -22.90 9.35
N PRO A 5 -2.26 -24.14 9.25
CA PRO A 5 -2.58 -25.02 8.14
C PRO A 5 -4.07 -25.34 7.98
N LYS A 6 -4.88 -25.14 9.03
CA LYS A 6 -6.32 -25.41 9.04
C LYS A 6 -7.16 -24.22 8.61
N ALA A 7 -6.64 -22.98 8.72
CA ALA A 7 -7.37 -21.79 8.33
C ALA A 7 -7.78 -21.89 6.86
N ARG A 8 -9.01 -21.52 6.56
CA ARG A 8 -9.55 -21.49 5.22
C ARG A 8 -9.36 -20.11 4.61
N LEU A 9 -8.82 -20.09 3.40
CA LEU A 9 -8.57 -18.85 2.67
C LEU A 9 -9.78 -18.49 1.79
N ASP A 10 -10.14 -17.21 1.84
CA ASP A 10 -11.13 -16.60 0.95
C ASP A 10 -10.42 -15.85 -0.18
N THR A 11 -10.29 -16.52 -1.31
CA THR A 11 -9.65 -15.95 -2.50
C THR A 11 -10.52 -14.90 -3.20
N SER A 12 -11.79 -14.75 -2.83
CA SER A 12 -12.65 -13.73 -3.43
C SER A 12 -12.24 -12.30 -3.08
N GLN A 13 -11.44 -12.12 -2.02
CA GLN A 13 -10.91 -10.83 -1.58
C GLN A 13 -9.63 -10.41 -2.33
N VAL A 14 -9.10 -11.28 -3.20
CA VAL A 14 -7.86 -11.02 -3.93
C VAL A 14 -8.05 -11.37 -5.41
N GLN A 15 -7.72 -10.42 -6.28
CA GLN A 15 -7.75 -10.56 -7.72
C GLN A 15 -6.31 -10.55 -8.27
N THR A 16 -6.05 -11.27 -9.36
CA THR A 16 -4.81 -11.18 -10.10
C THR A 16 -5.06 -10.53 -11.45
N ARG A 17 -4.26 -9.53 -11.80
CA ARG A 17 -4.25 -8.88 -13.12
C ARG A 17 -2.84 -8.94 -13.69
N ARG A 18 -2.56 -9.98 -14.47
CA ARG A 18 -1.29 -10.08 -15.19
C ARG A 18 -1.42 -9.32 -16.50
N GLY A 19 -0.56 -8.35 -16.73
CA GLY A 19 -0.42 -7.68 -18.01
C GLY A 19 -0.13 -8.73 -19.09
N GLY A 20 -1.05 -8.90 -20.05
CA GLY A 20 -0.80 -9.78 -21.19
C GLY A 20 0.39 -9.22 -21.97
N GLY A 21 1.53 -9.91 -21.96
CA GLY A 21 2.71 -9.61 -22.74
C GLY A 21 2.37 -9.59 -24.23
N GLY A 22 1.96 -8.43 -24.73
CA GLY A 22 1.82 -8.11 -26.14
C GLY A 22 2.91 -7.12 -26.50
N GLY A 23 4.03 -7.61 -27.06
CA GLY A 23 5.07 -6.77 -27.63
C GLY A 23 4.51 -5.82 -28.69
N GLY A 24 4.28 -4.58 -28.28
CA GLY A 24 3.98 -3.46 -29.14
C GLY A 24 4.88 -2.32 -28.73
N GLY A 25 6.07 -2.24 -29.35
CA GLY A 25 6.96 -1.10 -29.19
C GLY A 25 6.25 0.18 -29.59
N PHE A 26 5.93 1.01 -28.62
CA PHE A 26 5.54 2.39 -28.86
C PHE A 26 6.80 3.19 -29.23
N GLY A 27 7.12 3.21 -30.52
CA GLY A 27 8.05 4.18 -31.07
C GLY A 27 7.43 5.56 -30.97
N PHE A 28 7.91 6.39 -30.03
CA PHE A 28 7.61 7.82 -30.04
C PHE A 28 8.30 8.46 -31.24
N PRO A 29 7.60 9.18 -32.11
CA PRO A 29 8.25 9.98 -33.13
C PRO A 29 8.97 11.15 -32.45
N VAL A 30 10.31 11.08 -32.43
CA VAL A 30 11.15 12.20 -32.00
C VAL A 30 11.09 13.26 -33.13
N GLY A 31 10.18 14.21 -32.94
CA GLY A 31 10.15 15.47 -33.68
C GLY A 31 10.97 16.49 -32.93
N GLY A 32 12.07 16.97 -33.48
CA GLY A 32 13.01 17.88 -32.83
C GLY A 32 12.46 19.28 -32.60
N GLY A 33 12.89 19.89 -31.47
CA GLY A 33 12.68 21.31 -31.17
C GLY A 33 12.95 21.64 -29.70
N GLY A 34 14.14 22.05 -29.40
CA GLY A 34 14.78 22.78 -28.31
C GLY A 34 14.07 23.06 -26.98
N GLY A 35 14.71 22.68 -25.89
CA GLY A 35 14.40 23.16 -24.55
C GLY A 35 14.48 22.06 -23.51
N GLY A 36 15.69 21.57 -23.19
CA GLY A 36 15.89 20.44 -22.27
C GLY A 36 15.68 20.80 -20.81
N LEU A 37 14.55 20.49 -20.23
CA LEU A 37 14.47 20.17 -18.81
C LEU A 37 14.84 18.70 -18.67
N LYS A 38 16.07 18.42 -18.26
CA LYS A 38 16.47 17.09 -17.80
C LYS A 38 15.79 16.84 -16.45
N VAL A 39 14.59 16.26 -16.47
CA VAL A 39 14.06 15.58 -15.30
C VAL A 39 14.91 14.32 -15.15
N GLY A 40 15.83 14.34 -14.20
CA GLY A 40 16.60 13.16 -13.82
C GLY A 40 15.61 12.12 -13.28
N GLY A 41 15.41 11.05 -14.04
CA GLY A 41 14.70 9.88 -13.57
C GLY A 41 15.50 9.22 -12.45
N GLY A 42 15.15 9.52 -11.22
CA GLY A 42 15.66 8.87 -10.01
C GLY A 42 14.48 8.48 -9.15
N ILE A 43 14.63 7.42 -8.40
CA ILE A 43 13.66 6.78 -7.49
C ILE A 43 12.88 7.80 -6.64
N GLY A 44 13.53 8.91 -6.22
CA GLY A 44 12.87 9.99 -5.47
C GLY A 44 11.76 10.73 -6.23
N GLY A 45 11.71 10.64 -7.56
CA GLY A 45 10.64 11.24 -8.37
C GLY A 45 9.37 10.39 -8.40
N VAL A 46 9.48 9.10 -8.23
CA VAL A 46 8.38 8.14 -8.43
C VAL A 46 7.47 8.09 -7.20
N VAL A 47 8.04 7.99 -6.00
CA VAL A 47 7.26 7.94 -4.74
C VAL A 47 6.52 9.27 -4.51
N VAL A 48 7.12 10.41 -4.89
CA VAL A 48 6.45 11.72 -4.84
C VAL A 48 5.31 11.82 -5.86
N LEU A 49 5.44 11.18 -7.03
CA LEU A 49 4.40 11.23 -8.07
C LEU A 49 3.12 10.49 -7.66
N VAL A 50 3.20 9.42 -6.88
CA VAL A 50 2.02 8.64 -6.46
C VAL A 50 1.12 9.44 -5.53
N LEU A 51 1.68 10.10 -4.52
CA LEU A 51 0.89 10.95 -3.62
C LEU A 51 0.39 12.22 -4.31
N ILE A 52 1.19 12.84 -5.17
CA ILE A 52 0.74 13.97 -5.98
C ILE A 52 -0.37 13.52 -6.92
N PHE A 53 -0.26 12.34 -7.53
CA PHE A 53 -1.28 11.78 -8.42
C PHE A 53 -2.58 11.47 -7.65
N LEU A 54 -2.52 10.79 -6.52
CA LEU A 54 -3.69 10.48 -5.69
C LEU A 54 -4.35 11.75 -5.14
N LEU A 55 -3.56 12.74 -4.73
CA LEU A 55 -4.04 14.01 -4.17
C LEU A 55 -4.54 14.99 -5.24
N THR A 56 -3.94 15.03 -6.43
CA THR A 56 -4.45 15.89 -7.52
C THR A 56 -5.75 15.38 -8.10
N GLN A 57 -5.97 14.06 -8.15
CA GLN A 57 -7.25 13.49 -8.56
C GLN A 57 -8.35 13.79 -7.52
N TRP A 58 -8.01 13.83 -6.24
CA TRP A 58 -8.98 14.06 -5.17
C TRP A 58 -9.28 15.54 -4.90
N LEU A 59 -8.32 16.45 -5.07
CA LEU A 59 -8.47 17.90 -4.90
C LEU A 59 -8.79 18.66 -6.20
N GLY A 60 -8.65 18.04 -7.35
CA GLY A 60 -8.78 18.64 -8.67
C GLY A 60 -10.19 18.73 -9.22
N GLY A 61 -11.22 18.68 -8.41
CA GLY A 61 -12.60 18.96 -8.80
C GLY A 61 -12.88 20.45 -8.92
N GLY A 62 -12.34 21.13 -9.94
CA GLY A 62 -12.79 22.48 -10.23
C GLY A 62 -11.82 23.34 -11.06
N SER A 63 -12.19 23.54 -12.32
CA SER A 63 -11.91 24.75 -13.11
C SER A 63 -10.67 24.78 -14.02
N GLY A 64 -10.94 24.53 -15.28
CA GLY A 64 -10.59 25.46 -16.38
C GLY A 64 -9.19 25.38 -16.95
N GLY A 65 -9.09 24.86 -18.19
CA GLY A 65 -8.14 25.44 -19.11
C GLY A 65 -7.36 24.48 -20.02
N SER A 66 -7.77 24.44 -21.25
CA SER A 66 -7.02 24.09 -22.47
C SER A 66 -7.04 22.62 -22.89
N GLY A 67 -7.99 22.32 -23.76
CA GLY A 67 -8.23 21.06 -24.40
C GLY A 67 -7.07 20.55 -25.24
N MET A 68 -6.74 19.30 -25.00
CA MET A 68 -6.36 18.40 -26.08
C MET A 68 -7.54 17.46 -26.30
N PRO A 69 -7.97 17.20 -27.54
CA PRO A 69 -9.04 16.27 -27.81
C PRO A 69 -8.53 14.87 -27.51
N ALA A 70 -9.01 14.30 -26.39
CA ALA A 70 -8.91 12.88 -26.16
C ALA A 70 -9.79 12.19 -27.21
N GLY A 71 -9.16 11.61 -28.23
CA GLY A 71 -9.85 10.64 -29.08
C GLY A 71 -10.36 9.48 -28.23
N PRO A 72 -11.50 8.87 -28.60
CA PRO A 72 -12.03 7.72 -27.85
C PRO A 72 -11.06 6.55 -28.03
N VAL A 73 -10.23 6.29 -27.03
CA VAL A 73 -9.54 5.00 -26.88
C VAL A 73 -10.53 4.01 -26.30
N SER A 74 -11.35 3.47 -27.19
CA SER A 74 -12.08 2.23 -26.92
C SER A 74 -11.06 1.09 -26.94
N ASP A 75 -10.35 0.89 -25.87
CA ASP A 75 -9.59 -0.34 -25.67
C ASP A 75 -10.47 -1.30 -24.86
N ASP A 76 -11.49 -1.83 -25.53
CA ASP A 76 -12.31 -2.95 -25.09
C ASP A 76 -11.48 -4.26 -25.16
N ARG A 77 -10.32 -4.27 -24.50
CA ARG A 77 -9.66 -5.54 -24.18
C ARG A 77 -10.19 -5.96 -22.82
N PRO A 78 -10.85 -7.13 -22.73
CA PRO A 78 -11.21 -7.67 -21.45
C PRO A 78 -9.91 -7.85 -20.65
N VAL A 79 -9.74 -7.07 -19.57
CA VAL A 79 -8.74 -7.37 -18.54
C VAL A 79 -9.14 -8.75 -18.02
N SER A 80 -8.37 -9.77 -18.38
CA SER A 80 -8.60 -11.12 -17.88
C SER A 80 -8.27 -11.10 -16.38
N THR A 81 -9.31 -10.95 -15.56
CA THR A 81 -9.23 -11.35 -14.16
C THR A 81 -9.01 -12.85 -14.15
N ASP A 82 -7.79 -13.28 -13.89
CA ASP A 82 -7.50 -14.70 -13.80
C ASP A 82 -7.92 -15.21 -12.41
N SER A 83 -9.24 -15.38 -12.27
CA SER A 83 -9.85 -15.96 -11.06
C SER A 83 -9.40 -17.40 -10.81
N GLN A 84 -8.70 -18.04 -11.77
CA GLN A 84 -8.15 -19.38 -11.63
C GLN A 84 -6.73 -19.38 -11.04
N ALA A 85 -6.01 -18.27 -11.13
CA ALA A 85 -4.63 -18.20 -10.65
C ALA A 85 -4.51 -18.54 -9.15
N LEU A 86 -5.48 -18.15 -8.34
CA LEU A 86 -5.51 -18.39 -6.89
C LEU A 86 -6.40 -19.58 -6.48
N ALA A 87 -6.93 -20.37 -7.43
CA ALA A 87 -7.85 -21.46 -7.12
C ALA A 87 -7.23 -22.59 -6.26
N HIS A 88 -5.91 -22.66 -6.22
CA HIS A 88 -5.16 -23.59 -5.38
C HIS A 88 -4.99 -23.11 -3.94
N CYS A 89 -5.11 -21.82 -3.66
CA CYS A 89 -4.98 -21.21 -2.34
C CYS A 89 -6.22 -21.46 -1.49
N LYS A 90 -6.30 -22.61 -0.83
CA LYS A 90 -7.50 -23.06 -0.08
C LYS A 90 -7.32 -22.95 1.42
N THR A 91 -6.10 -23.11 1.90
CA THR A 91 -5.81 -23.23 3.33
C THR A 91 -4.51 -22.52 3.71
N GLY A 92 -4.30 -22.31 5.00
CA GLY A 92 -3.03 -21.80 5.49
C GLY A 92 -1.86 -22.77 5.28
N ALA A 93 -2.12 -24.05 4.95
CA ALA A 93 -1.06 -24.95 4.49
C ALA A 93 -0.50 -24.48 3.15
N ASP A 94 -1.39 -24.10 2.21
CA ASP A 94 -1.00 -23.56 0.91
C ASP A 94 -0.25 -22.23 1.07
N ALA A 95 -0.69 -21.39 2.03
CA ALA A 95 -0.03 -20.13 2.36
C ALA A 95 1.39 -20.29 2.94
N ASN A 96 1.71 -21.43 3.53
CA ASN A 96 3.08 -21.71 4.00
C ASN A 96 4.02 -22.19 2.88
N GLU A 97 3.50 -22.49 1.69
CA GLU A 97 4.26 -23.05 0.57
C GLU A 97 4.30 -22.13 -0.66
N ASP A 98 3.29 -21.25 -0.80
CA ASP A 98 3.11 -20.38 -1.98
C ASP A 98 2.97 -18.91 -1.56
N PRO A 99 3.81 -18.00 -2.08
CA PRO A 99 3.78 -16.58 -1.72
C PRO A 99 2.46 -15.88 -2.08
N ASP A 100 1.79 -16.24 -3.18
CA ASP A 100 0.51 -15.63 -3.54
C ASP A 100 -0.58 -16.09 -2.57
N CYS A 101 -0.56 -17.35 -2.14
CA CYS A 101 -1.46 -17.84 -1.09
C CYS A 101 -1.16 -17.21 0.28
N ALA A 102 0.12 -16.91 0.58
CA ALA A 102 0.51 -16.16 1.77
C ALA A 102 -0.11 -14.75 1.77
N ARG A 103 -0.07 -14.05 0.62
CA ARG A 103 -0.72 -12.74 0.45
C ARG A 103 -2.22 -12.81 0.65
N VAL A 104 -2.88 -13.85 0.11
CA VAL A 104 -4.32 -14.09 0.37
C VAL A 104 -4.59 -14.25 1.87
N ALA A 105 -3.80 -15.06 2.57
CA ALA A 105 -3.95 -15.29 4.02
C ALA A 105 -3.75 -14.01 4.83
N VAL A 106 -2.77 -13.17 4.46
CA VAL A 106 -2.53 -11.86 5.09
C VAL A 106 -3.72 -10.92 4.87
N VAL A 107 -4.21 -10.81 3.64
CA VAL A 107 -5.39 -9.99 3.30
C VAL A 107 -6.61 -10.44 4.12
N ASN A 108 -6.88 -11.74 4.16
CA ASN A 108 -7.99 -12.28 4.95
C ASN A 108 -7.84 -11.95 6.46
N SER A 109 -6.63 -12.10 7.01
CA SER A 109 -6.34 -11.73 8.41
C SER A 109 -6.55 -10.24 8.68
N ILE A 110 -6.07 -9.36 7.80
CA ILE A 110 -6.24 -7.91 7.96
C ILE A 110 -7.72 -7.54 7.92
N GLN A 111 -8.46 -8.05 6.94
CA GLN A 111 -9.87 -7.73 6.77
C GLN A 111 -10.73 -8.31 7.90
N SER A 112 -10.45 -9.54 8.35
CA SER A 112 -11.11 -10.13 9.53
C SER A 112 -10.89 -9.27 10.77
N TYR A 113 -9.65 -8.85 11.05
CA TYR A 113 -9.35 -7.96 12.16
C TYR A 113 -10.16 -6.65 12.09
N TRP A 114 -10.16 -5.97 10.94
CA TRP A 114 -10.85 -4.70 10.81
C TRP A 114 -12.37 -4.81 10.79
N ALA A 115 -12.92 -5.92 10.32
CA ALA A 115 -14.35 -6.20 10.39
C ALA A 115 -14.87 -6.24 11.83
N GLU A 116 -14.02 -6.63 12.78
CA GLU A 116 -14.33 -6.62 14.20
C GLU A 116 -13.91 -5.30 14.88
N ALA A 117 -12.68 -4.83 14.66
CA ALA A 117 -12.10 -3.70 15.38
C ALA A 117 -12.75 -2.36 15.04
N LEU A 118 -13.14 -2.13 13.76
CA LEU A 118 -13.66 -0.85 13.34
C LEU A 118 -15.04 -0.53 13.95
N PRO A 119 -16.04 -1.45 13.96
CA PRO A 119 -17.29 -1.24 14.64
C PRO A 119 -17.13 -1.01 16.13
N GLN A 120 -16.25 -1.78 16.78
CA GLN A 120 -16.02 -1.69 18.23
C GLN A 120 -15.38 -0.37 18.66
N GLN A 121 -14.48 0.20 17.84
CA GLN A 121 -13.67 1.35 18.24
C GLN A 121 -14.15 2.69 17.66
N ALA A 122 -14.91 2.68 16.55
CA ALA A 122 -15.34 3.89 15.85
C ALA A 122 -16.84 3.96 15.55
N ASP A 123 -17.65 2.96 15.94
CA ASP A 123 -19.07 2.86 15.59
C ASP A 123 -19.30 2.99 14.06
N ARG A 124 -18.42 2.36 13.28
CA ARG A 124 -18.44 2.35 11.82
C ARG A 124 -18.43 0.92 11.31
N GLN A 125 -19.32 0.62 10.37
CA GLN A 125 -19.28 -0.67 9.70
C GLN A 125 -18.03 -0.75 8.81
N TYR A 126 -17.37 -1.90 8.84
CA TYR A 126 -16.29 -2.20 7.91
C TYR A 126 -16.88 -2.53 6.54
N VAL A 127 -16.31 -1.99 5.50
CA VAL A 127 -16.60 -2.32 4.11
C VAL A 127 -15.38 -3.03 3.56
N TYR A 128 -15.56 -4.23 3.05
CA TYR A 128 -14.45 -5.00 2.47
C TYR A 128 -13.89 -4.30 1.23
N GLY A 129 -12.57 -4.24 1.15
CA GLY A 129 -11.84 -3.74 -0.02
C GLY A 129 -11.02 -4.87 -0.63
N ASP A 130 -11.13 -5.06 -1.94
CA ASP A 130 -10.35 -6.10 -2.63
C ASP A 130 -8.88 -5.70 -2.74
N THR A 131 -8.01 -6.70 -2.77
CA THR A 131 -6.60 -6.53 -3.19
C THR A 131 -6.45 -6.99 -4.63
N VAL A 132 -5.84 -6.16 -5.47
CA VAL A 132 -5.48 -6.48 -6.85
C VAL A 132 -3.97 -6.68 -6.95
N MET A 133 -3.54 -7.91 -7.07
CA MET A 133 -2.15 -8.24 -7.40
C MET A 133 -1.90 -8.06 -8.88
N PHE A 134 -0.88 -7.31 -9.25
CA PHE A 134 -0.53 -7.06 -10.65
C PHE A 134 0.98 -7.13 -10.89
N SER A 135 1.37 -7.17 -12.15
CA SER A 135 2.74 -6.96 -12.61
C SER A 135 2.71 -6.05 -13.85
N ASP A 136 3.75 -5.26 -14.03
CA ASP A 136 3.96 -4.30 -15.12
C ASP A 136 3.04 -3.06 -15.03
N SER A 137 1.74 -3.21 -15.31
CA SER A 137 0.80 -2.09 -15.31
C SER A 137 -0.61 -2.51 -14.97
N VAL A 138 -1.38 -1.58 -14.38
CA VAL A 138 -2.78 -1.77 -14.02
C VAL A 138 -3.58 -0.48 -14.25
N ASN A 139 -4.85 -0.61 -14.67
CA ASN A 139 -5.81 0.48 -14.71
C ASN A 139 -6.66 0.46 -13.42
N THR A 140 -6.82 1.61 -12.78
CA THR A 140 -7.50 1.77 -11.50
C THR A 140 -8.47 2.94 -11.54
N GLY A 141 -9.33 3.07 -10.54
CA GLY A 141 -10.16 4.26 -10.34
C GLY A 141 -9.37 5.55 -10.14
N CYS A 142 -8.08 5.42 -9.78
CA CYS A 142 -7.14 6.53 -9.64
C CYS A 142 -6.33 6.82 -10.92
N GLY A 143 -6.55 6.07 -12.00
CA GLY A 143 -5.81 6.15 -13.27
C GLY A 143 -4.91 4.95 -13.50
N GLY A 144 -4.09 5.00 -14.57
CA GLY A 144 -3.11 3.95 -14.87
C GLY A 144 -1.92 4.01 -13.92
N ALA A 145 -1.48 2.85 -13.42
CA ALA A 145 -0.27 2.69 -12.60
C ALA A 145 0.67 1.65 -13.20
N THR A 146 1.95 1.79 -12.94
CA THR A 146 3.00 0.84 -13.33
C THR A 146 3.73 0.33 -12.08
N SER A 147 4.56 -0.70 -12.23
CA SER A 147 5.38 -1.26 -11.15
C SER A 147 6.26 -0.22 -10.43
N ASP A 148 6.59 0.89 -11.11
CA ASP A 148 7.36 1.99 -10.49
C ASP A 148 6.60 2.68 -9.34
N VAL A 149 5.28 2.53 -9.26
CA VAL A 149 4.43 3.15 -8.24
C VAL A 149 4.54 2.44 -6.90
N GLY A 150 4.83 1.14 -6.91
CA GLY A 150 4.75 0.29 -5.74
C GLY A 150 3.31 -0.06 -5.33
N PRO A 151 3.12 -0.67 -4.16
CA PRO A 151 1.80 -0.90 -3.57
C PRO A 151 1.10 0.42 -3.24
N PHE A 152 -0.23 0.46 -3.42
CA PHE A 152 -1.03 1.64 -3.07
C PHE A 152 -2.51 1.32 -2.86
N TYR A 153 -3.19 2.15 -2.09
CA TYR A 153 -4.64 2.16 -1.97
C TYR A 153 -5.27 3.21 -2.89
N CYS A 154 -6.34 2.84 -3.60
CA CYS A 154 -7.10 3.76 -4.45
C CYS A 154 -8.47 4.07 -3.83
N PRO A 155 -8.72 5.30 -3.30
CA PRO A 155 -9.96 5.65 -2.62
C PRO A 155 -11.23 5.56 -3.49
N PRO A 156 -11.23 5.97 -4.78
CA PRO A 156 -12.42 5.90 -5.63
C PRO A 156 -12.98 4.50 -5.82
N ASP A 157 -12.15 3.48 -5.97
CA ASP A 157 -12.59 2.10 -6.14
C ASP A 157 -12.45 1.24 -4.86
N GLN A 158 -11.89 1.83 -3.81
CA GLN A 158 -11.71 1.20 -2.50
C GLN A 158 -10.89 -0.10 -2.55
N GLN A 159 -9.90 -0.15 -3.44
CA GLN A 159 -9.06 -1.32 -3.65
C GLN A 159 -7.61 -1.03 -3.28
N VAL A 160 -6.93 -2.06 -2.77
CA VAL A 160 -5.48 -2.08 -2.60
C VAL A 160 -4.86 -2.68 -3.86
N TYR A 161 -3.85 -2.05 -4.40
CA TYR A 161 -3.09 -2.52 -5.54
C TYR A 161 -1.69 -2.92 -5.10
N LEU A 162 -1.33 -4.16 -5.36
CA LEU A 162 -0.06 -4.74 -4.96
C LEU A 162 0.73 -5.16 -6.20
N ASP A 163 1.79 -4.43 -6.48
CA ASP A 163 2.79 -4.91 -7.44
C ASP A 163 3.61 -6.04 -6.78
N THR A 164 3.53 -7.24 -7.36
CA THR A 164 4.20 -8.41 -6.80
C THR A 164 5.72 -8.40 -6.95
N THR A 165 6.27 -7.53 -7.82
CA THR A 165 7.72 -7.37 -8.00
C THR A 165 8.34 -6.31 -7.08
N PHE A 166 7.51 -5.49 -6.43
CA PHE A 166 7.96 -4.37 -5.58
C PHE A 166 8.91 -4.81 -4.46
N PHE A 167 8.64 -5.94 -3.85
CA PHE A 167 9.40 -6.36 -2.66
C PHE A 167 10.83 -6.73 -3.02
N GLU A 168 11.02 -7.54 -4.05
CA GLU A 168 12.36 -7.98 -4.49
C GLU A 168 13.11 -6.83 -5.18
N ASP A 169 12.47 -6.17 -6.16
CA ASP A 169 13.15 -5.19 -7.00
C ASP A 169 13.38 -3.85 -6.30
N MET A 170 12.36 -3.34 -5.59
CA MET A 170 12.43 -2.01 -5.00
C MET A 170 12.79 -2.06 -3.52
N LEU A 171 12.01 -2.75 -2.67
CA LEU A 171 12.23 -2.73 -1.23
C LEU A 171 13.61 -3.29 -0.87
N GLU A 172 13.95 -4.48 -1.36
CA GLU A 172 15.22 -5.13 -1.09
C GLU A 172 16.33 -4.60 -1.99
N GLY A 173 16.11 -4.61 -3.31
CA GLY A 173 17.13 -4.27 -4.29
C GLY A 173 17.56 -2.81 -4.25
N GLN A 174 16.62 -1.89 -4.24
CA GLN A 174 16.91 -0.45 -4.36
C GLN A 174 16.89 0.27 -3.01
N LEU A 175 15.92 0.01 -2.15
CA LEU A 175 15.79 0.68 -0.85
C LEU A 175 16.59 -0.01 0.26
N GLY A 176 17.06 -1.26 0.01
CA GLY A 176 17.92 -2.02 0.91
C GLY A 176 17.26 -2.38 2.22
N GLY A 177 15.96 -2.65 2.18
CA GLY A 177 15.27 -3.41 3.20
C GLY A 177 15.78 -4.86 3.21
N GLN A 178 15.59 -5.55 4.32
CA GLN A 178 16.01 -6.95 4.44
C GLN A 178 14.99 -7.92 3.82
N GLY A 179 13.79 -7.41 3.48
CA GLY A 179 12.69 -8.25 3.02
C GLY A 179 12.09 -9.10 4.14
N GLY A 180 11.53 -10.23 3.74
CA GLY A 180 10.87 -11.16 4.64
C GLY A 180 9.35 -11.16 4.47
N ASP A 181 8.72 -12.26 4.89
CA ASP A 181 7.28 -12.46 4.72
C ASP A 181 6.44 -11.46 5.53
N PHE A 182 6.96 -10.99 6.66
CA PHE A 182 6.26 -9.98 7.47
C PHE A 182 6.54 -8.54 7.01
N ALA A 183 7.56 -8.30 6.22
CA ALA A 183 7.75 -7.03 5.51
C ALA A 183 6.63 -6.81 4.47
N GLU A 184 6.28 -7.85 3.68
CA GLU A 184 5.13 -7.82 2.77
C GLU A 184 3.80 -7.61 3.52
N ALA A 185 3.61 -8.34 4.63
CA ALA A 185 2.42 -8.25 5.46
C ALA A 185 2.24 -6.83 6.06
N TYR A 186 3.34 -6.18 6.48
CA TYR A 186 3.31 -4.79 6.95
C TYR A 186 2.85 -3.83 5.85
N VAL A 187 3.39 -3.95 4.64
CA VAL A 187 3.01 -3.07 3.52
C VAL A 187 1.52 -3.24 3.19
N LEU A 188 1.03 -4.47 3.07
CA LEU A 188 -0.40 -4.72 2.88
C LEU A 188 -1.25 -4.11 3.99
N ALA A 189 -0.84 -4.28 5.26
CA ALA A 189 -1.57 -3.71 6.39
C ALA A 189 -1.54 -2.18 6.40
N HIS A 190 -0.47 -1.55 5.90
CA HIS A 190 -0.37 -0.11 5.71
C HIS A 190 -1.38 0.38 4.65
N GLU A 191 -1.47 -0.29 3.50
CA GLU A 191 -2.43 0.07 2.45
C GLU A 191 -3.88 -0.11 2.92
N TYR A 192 -4.16 -1.16 3.68
CA TYR A 192 -5.45 -1.29 4.36
C TYR A 192 -5.65 -0.22 5.45
N GLY A 193 -4.59 0.31 6.05
CA GLY A 193 -4.65 1.48 6.91
C GLY A 193 -5.24 2.70 6.18
N HIS A 194 -4.86 2.91 4.92
CA HIS A 194 -5.48 3.94 4.07
C HIS A 194 -6.95 3.64 3.76
N HIS A 195 -7.32 2.38 3.59
CA HIS A 195 -8.72 2.00 3.45
C HIS A 195 -9.54 2.38 4.71
N ILE A 196 -9.02 2.09 5.89
CA ILE A 196 -9.66 2.50 7.15
C ILE A 196 -9.77 4.03 7.26
N GLN A 197 -8.76 4.78 6.87
CA GLN A 197 -8.79 6.24 6.83
C GLN A 197 -9.87 6.77 5.88
N ASN A 198 -10.05 6.12 4.74
CA ASN A 198 -11.13 6.45 3.81
C ASN A 198 -12.50 6.20 4.45
N LEU A 199 -12.73 5.04 5.05
CA LEU A 199 -13.98 4.71 5.75
C LEU A 199 -14.29 5.67 6.91
N LEU A 200 -13.26 6.14 7.62
CA LEU A 200 -13.37 7.12 8.71
C LEU A 200 -13.47 8.58 8.21
N GLY A 201 -13.26 8.83 6.91
CA GLY A 201 -13.23 10.17 6.33
C GLY A 201 -11.98 10.98 6.69
N THR A 202 -10.95 10.34 7.25
CA THR A 202 -9.71 11.01 7.68
C THR A 202 -8.93 11.61 6.51
N MET A 203 -8.95 10.97 5.34
CA MET A 203 -8.31 11.48 4.13
C MET A 203 -8.77 12.89 3.77
N GLY A 204 -10.04 13.22 4.03
CA GLY A 204 -10.63 14.56 3.83
C GLY A 204 -10.05 15.64 4.75
N ARG A 205 -9.23 15.32 5.73
CA ARG A 205 -8.60 16.28 6.65
C ARG A 205 -7.29 16.86 6.13
N VAL A 206 -6.67 16.24 5.11
CA VAL A 206 -5.37 16.64 4.58
C VAL A 206 -5.47 18.01 3.89
N ARG A 207 -4.69 18.98 4.35
CA ARG A 207 -4.59 20.35 3.82
C ARG A 207 -3.18 20.69 3.39
N THR A 208 -2.16 20.15 4.07
CA THR A 208 -0.74 20.37 3.80
C THR A 208 -0.10 19.10 3.27
N GLN A 209 0.68 19.22 2.17
CA GLN A 209 1.15 18.06 1.41
C GLN A 209 2.62 17.70 1.73
N GLN A 210 3.41 18.65 2.17
CA GLN A 210 4.86 18.46 2.35
C GLN A 210 5.33 19.04 3.67
N GLY A 211 6.39 18.45 4.19
CA GLY A 211 7.05 18.85 5.43
C GLY A 211 6.92 17.79 6.53
N PRO A 212 7.84 17.80 7.51
CA PRO A 212 8.01 16.71 8.49
C PRO A 212 6.82 16.54 9.46
N SER A 213 5.89 17.47 9.47
CA SER A 213 4.67 17.45 10.27
C SER A 213 3.42 17.83 9.47
N SER A 214 3.50 17.74 8.13
CA SER A 214 2.36 17.99 7.23
C SER A 214 1.21 17.01 7.48
N ASP A 215 0.02 17.37 7.01
CA ASP A 215 -1.14 16.47 7.11
C ASP A 215 -0.94 15.20 6.29
N ALA A 216 -0.20 15.27 5.17
CA ALA A 216 0.19 14.10 4.40
C ALA A 216 1.04 13.14 5.24
N VAL A 217 2.10 13.64 5.88
CA VAL A 217 2.92 12.84 6.81
C VAL A 217 2.08 12.28 7.96
N ARG A 218 1.15 13.05 8.52
CA ARG A 218 0.23 12.56 9.57
C ARG A 218 -0.64 11.41 9.07
N LEU A 219 -1.13 11.50 7.84
CA LEU A 219 -1.94 10.44 7.22
C LEU A 219 -1.12 9.14 7.09
N GLU A 220 0.09 9.23 6.56
CA GLU A 220 1.00 8.09 6.39
C GLU A 220 1.36 7.41 7.72
N LEU A 221 1.74 8.21 8.71
CA LEU A 221 2.09 7.69 10.03
C LEU A 221 0.89 7.07 10.75
N GLN A 222 -0.33 7.53 10.46
CA GLN A 222 -1.54 6.88 10.95
C GLN A 222 -1.78 5.53 10.29
N ALA A 223 -1.48 5.38 8.98
CA ALA A 223 -1.55 4.09 8.30
C ALA A 223 -0.52 3.12 8.87
N ASP A 224 0.71 3.56 9.17
CA ASP A 224 1.70 2.75 9.90
C ASP A 224 1.18 2.31 11.27
N CYS A 225 0.52 3.21 12.00
CA CYS A 225 -0.07 2.88 13.31
C CYS A 225 -1.19 1.84 13.17
N TYR A 226 -2.01 1.93 12.15
CA TYR A 226 -3.07 0.94 11.89
C TYR A 226 -2.49 -0.42 11.48
N ALA A 227 -1.40 -0.46 10.71
CA ALA A 227 -0.64 -1.67 10.46
C ALA A 227 -0.10 -2.29 11.77
N GLY A 228 0.40 -1.44 12.66
CA GLY A 228 0.81 -1.85 14.00
C GLY A 228 -0.34 -2.43 14.83
N MET A 229 -1.53 -1.82 14.78
CA MET A 229 -2.73 -2.35 15.45
C MET A 229 -3.07 -3.76 14.97
N TRP A 230 -3.14 -3.97 13.65
CA TRP A 230 -3.36 -5.30 13.11
C TRP A 230 -2.28 -6.28 13.57
N SER A 231 -1.00 -5.92 13.50
CA SER A 231 0.11 -6.79 13.88
C SER A 231 0.04 -7.26 15.34
N LYS A 232 -0.59 -6.48 16.23
CA LYS A 232 -0.82 -6.87 17.62
C LYS A 232 -1.80 -8.04 17.75
N TYR A 233 -2.84 -8.04 16.93
CA TYR A 233 -3.95 -8.99 16.99
C TYR A 233 -3.95 -9.99 15.82
N ALA A 234 -2.90 -10.00 14.99
CA ALA A 234 -2.84 -10.83 13.80
C ALA A 234 -2.92 -12.34 14.10
N THR A 235 -2.51 -12.76 15.31
CA THR A 235 -2.63 -14.16 15.78
C THR A 235 -3.99 -14.46 16.41
N GLU A 236 -4.90 -13.50 16.44
CA GLU A 236 -6.26 -13.63 16.98
C GLU A 236 -7.32 -13.51 15.88
N ALA A 237 -6.93 -13.00 14.69
CA ALA A 237 -7.83 -12.86 13.55
C ALA A 237 -8.18 -14.25 12.98
N GLU A 238 -9.49 -14.56 12.94
CA GLU A 238 -10.03 -15.88 12.63
C GLU A 238 -10.73 -15.91 11.26
N ASP A 239 -10.77 -17.09 10.65
CA ASP A 239 -11.61 -17.39 9.51
C ASP A 239 -13.08 -17.62 9.93
N ALA A 240 -13.97 -17.86 8.97
CA ALA A 240 -15.39 -18.10 9.24
C ALA A 240 -15.68 -19.39 10.04
N GLN A 241 -14.68 -20.25 10.26
CA GLN A 241 -14.76 -21.47 11.05
C GLN A 241 -14.16 -21.30 12.45
N GLY A 242 -13.60 -20.13 12.78
CA GLY A 242 -12.95 -19.85 14.06
C GLY A 242 -11.51 -20.34 14.14
N GLU A 243 -10.86 -20.60 13.00
CA GLU A 243 -9.44 -20.94 12.95
C GLU A 243 -8.63 -19.66 12.69
N VAL A 244 -7.65 -19.36 13.55
CA VAL A 244 -6.78 -18.19 13.35
C VAL A 244 -5.99 -18.31 12.05
N PHE A 245 -5.84 -17.21 11.30
CA PHE A 245 -5.04 -17.22 10.07
C PHE A 245 -3.55 -17.38 10.33
N ILE A 246 -3.02 -16.68 11.34
CA ILE A 246 -1.60 -16.66 11.69
C ILE A 246 -1.42 -17.31 13.06
N GLN A 247 -0.66 -18.39 13.11
CA GLN A 247 -0.41 -19.12 14.38
C GLN A 247 0.66 -18.46 15.23
N ASN A 248 1.65 -17.87 14.61
CA ASN A 248 2.81 -17.34 15.32
C ASN A 248 3.43 -16.15 14.61
N LEU A 249 3.67 -15.09 15.37
CA LEU A 249 4.54 -13.97 15.02
C LEU A 249 5.72 -13.94 15.97
N THR A 250 6.91 -14.03 15.41
CA THR A 250 8.16 -13.98 16.15
C THR A 250 8.64 -12.54 16.31
N ARG A 251 9.67 -12.35 17.14
CA ARG A 251 10.35 -11.06 17.23
C ARG A 251 11.00 -10.68 15.89
N GLN A 252 11.53 -11.66 15.16
CA GLN A 252 12.13 -11.42 13.84
C GLN A 252 11.11 -10.88 12.86
N ASP A 253 9.88 -11.41 12.83
CA ASP A 253 8.82 -10.90 11.95
C ASP A 253 8.55 -9.41 12.22
N ILE A 254 8.53 -8.99 13.49
CA ILE A 254 8.35 -7.58 13.85
C ILE A 254 9.56 -6.74 13.45
N GLU A 255 10.76 -7.28 13.53
CA GLU A 255 11.99 -6.61 13.07
C GLU A 255 11.96 -6.43 11.54
N GLU A 256 11.40 -7.37 10.77
CA GLU A 256 11.17 -7.25 9.32
C GLU A 256 10.20 -6.09 8.99
N ALA A 257 9.07 -5.99 9.70
CA ALA A 257 8.15 -4.87 9.53
C ALA A 257 8.80 -3.51 9.84
N LEU A 258 9.56 -3.43 10.95
CA LEU A 258 10.27 -2.20 11.32
C LEU A 258 11.37 -1.84 10.32
N ASP A 259 12.03 -2.84 9.74
CA ASP A 259 13.04 -2.62 8.71
C ASP A 259 12.40 -2.11 7.41
N ALA A 260 11.26 -2.68 7.00
CA ALA A 260 10.50 -2.20 5.86
C ALA A 260 10.02 -0.76 6.07
N ALA A 261 9.42 -0.45 7.23
CA ALA A 261 9.01 0.90 7.60
C ALA A 261 10.18 1.90 7.57
N ARG A 262 11.35 1.46 8.02
CA ARG A 262 12.60 2.24 7.98
C ARG A 262 13.08 2.48 6.55
N ALA A 263 13.06 1.45 5.70
CA ALA A 263 13.58 1.51 4.34
C ALA A 263 12.80 2.51 3.46
N VAL A 264 11.48 2.61 3.67
CA VAL A 264 10.59 3.51 2.93
C VAL A 264 10.40 4.88 3.59
N GLY A 265 11.19 5.24 4.60
CA GLY A 265 11.21 6.60 5.17
C GLY A 265 11.81 7.61 4.20
N ASP A 266 11.20 8.80 4.10
CA ASP A 266 11.64 9.86 3.17
C ASP A 266 13.12 10.23 3.35
N ASP A 267 13.61 10.26 4.58
CA ASP A 267 15.02 10.53 4.89
C ASP A 267 15.95 9.46 4.30
N ARG A 268 15.52 8.19 4.31
CA ARG A 268 16.30 7.08 3.76
C ARG A 268 16.28 7.08 2.24
N ILE A 269 15.08 7.25 1.66
CA ILE A 269 14.93 7.35 0.21
C ILE A 269 15.76 8.52 -0.33
N GLN A 270 15.64 9.72 0.25
CA GLN A 270 16.37 10.91 -0.18
C GLN A 270 17.89 10.75 -0.02
N GLN A 271 18.34 10.16 1.09
CA GLN A 271 19.78 9.90 1.31
C GLN A 271 20.34 8.96 0.24
N ARG A 272 19.60 7.92 -0.15
CA ARG A 272 20.05 6.95 -1.17
C ARG A 272 20.00 7.51 -2.59
N THR A 273 18.96 8.27 -2.92
CA THR A 273 18.73 8.75 -4.29
C THR A 273 19.48 10.03 -4.63
N SER A 274 19.58 10.95 -3.67
CA SER A 274 20.18 12.28 -3.90
C SER A 274 21.39 12.59 -3.02
N GLY A 275 21.68 11.76 -2.02
CA GLY A 275 22.73 11.98 -1.04
C GLY A 275 22.46 13.15 -0.09
N ARG A 276 21.25 13.71 -0.10
CA ARG A 276 20.84 14.85 0.73
C ARG A 276 19.44 14.65 1.26
N VAL A 277 19.24 14.97 2.55
CA VAL A 277 17.93 14.93 3.20
C VAL A 277 17.35 16.33 3.24
N ASN A 278 16.12 16.48 2.73
CA ASN A 278 15.33 17.71 2.79
C ASN A 278 13.99 17.43 3.47
N PRO A 279 13.83 17.68 4.78
CA PRO A 279 12.59 17.43 5.50
C PRO A 279 11.38 18.20 4.97
N ASP A 280 11.58 19.40 4.39
CA ASP A 280 10.49 20.22 3.87
C ASP A 280 9.78 19.59 2.66
N ALA A 281 10.43 18.62 2.02
CA ALA A 281 9.85 17.86 0.90
C ALA A 281 9.26 16.50 1.30
N TRP A 282 9.21 16.17 2.58
CA TRP A 282 8.67 14.90 3.04
C TRP A 282 7.16 14.83 2.84
N THR A 283 6.72 13.65 2.48
CA THR A 283 5.30 13.31 2.26
C THR A 283 4.87 12.08 3.05
N HIS A 284 5.83 11.20 3.42
CA HIS A 284 5.58 9.97 4.18
C HIS A 284 6.16 10.01 5.60
N GLY A 285 7.09 10.94 5.87
CA GLY A 285 7.78 11.04 7.14
C GLY A 285 9.11 10.29 7.18
N SER A 286 9.86 10.51 8.27
CA SER A 286 11.15 9.86 8.47
C SER A 286 11.02 8.40 8.88
N ALA A 287 12.09 7.64 8.67
CA ALA A 287 12.19 6.26 9.16
C ALA A 287 11.90 6.16 10.68
N GLU A 288 12.38 7.12 11.48
CA GLU A 288 12.10 7.14 12.92
C GLU A 288 10.62 7.35 13.23
N GLN A 289 9.94 8.26 12.51
CA GLN A 289 8.52 8.52 12.68
C GLN A 289 7.69 7.28 12.31
N ARG A 290 7.96 6.66 11.17
CA ARG A 290 7.25 5.47 10.69
C ARG A 290 7.37 4.30 11.66
N MET A 291 8.59 3.95 12.07
CA MET A 291 8.82 2.89 13.09
C MET A 291 8.13 3.19 14.41
N ARG A 292 8.16 4.45 14.87
CA ARG A 292 7.49 4.88 16.10
C ARG A 292 5.99 4.66 16.04
N TRP A 293 5.34 5.05 14.95
CA TRP A 293 3.90 4.94 14.84
C TRP A 293 3.43 3.51 14.63
N PHE A 294 4.16 2.69 13.88
CA PHE A 294 3.93 1.25 13.84
C PHE A 294 4.01 0.63 15.25
N THR A 295 5.07 0.94 15.99
CA THR A 295 5.24 0.45 17.37
C THR A 295 4.13 0.96 18.29
N THR A 296 3.70 2.22 18.14
CA THR A 296 2.58 2.79 18.91
C THR A 296 1.30 2.00 18.66
N GLY A 297 0.98 1.69 17.40
CA GLY A 297 -0.18 0.86 17.03
C GLY A 297 -0.11 -0.52 17.67
N ARG A 298 1.04 -1.18 17.54
CA ARG A 298 1.25 -2.50 18.11
C ARG A 298 1.16 -2.53 19.62
N ASP A 299 1.72 -1.56 20.32
CA ASP A 299 1.70 -1.52 21.77
C ASP A 299 0.30 -1.19 22.33
N LYS A 300 -0.38 -0.24 21.72
CA LYS A 300 -1.64 0.31 22.24
C LYS A 300 -2.88 -0.38 21.66
N GLY A 301 -2.88 -0.76 20.38
CA GLY A 301 -3.98 -1.48 19.72
C GLY A 301 -5.29 -0.69 19.67
N SER A 302 -5.25 0.65 19.56
CA SER A 302 -6.46 1.46 19.56
C SER A 302 -6.40 2.64 18.58
N LEU A 303 -7.52 2.91 17.89
CA LEU A 303 -7.67 4.05 16.97
C LEU A 303 -7.35 5.38 17.66
N ARG A 304 -7.73 5.53 18.94
CA ARG A 304 -7.44 6.73 19.71
C ARG A 304 -5.94 6.97 19.89
N ALA A 305 -5.14 5.92 20.07
CA ALA A 305 -3.70 6.03 20.20
C ALA A 305 -3.03 6.35 18.85
N CYS A 306 -3.71 6.07 17.74
CA CYS A 306 -3.26 6.33 16.38
C CYS A 306 -3.76 7.68 15.82
N ASP A 307 -4.29 8.59 16.64
CA ASP A 307 -4.68 9.93 16.16
C ASP A 307 -3.44 10.82 15.97
N THR A 308 -2.77 10.65 14.84
CA THR A 308 -1.61 11.45 14.42
C THR A 308 -1.96 12.91 14.19
N PHE A 309 -3.23 13.22 13.86
CA PHE A 309 -3.68 14.60 13.63
C PHE A 309 -3.83 15.39 14.93
N ALA A 310 -4.07 14.72 16.05
CA ALA A 310 -4.09 15.34 17.39
C ALA A 310 -2.72 15.29 18.08
N ALA A 311 -1.78 14.51 17.59
CA ALA A 311 -0.47 14.35 18.20
C ALA A 311 0.36 15.63 18.11
N SER A 312 0.95 16.04 19.24
CA SER A 312 1.87 17.18 19.32
C SER A 312 3.27 16.83 18.79
N ARG A 313 3.63 15.55 18.78
CA ARG A 313 4.89 15.01 18.25
C ARG A 313 4.60 13.79 17.37
N LEU A 314 5.15 13.81 16.15
CA LEU A 314 5.10 12.70 15.23
C LEU A 314 6.30 11.78 15.37
#